data_47be022595b8e93ed84c759708cda2e1
#
_entry.id   47be022595b8e93ed84c759708cda2e1
#
_cell.length_a   1.000
_cell.length_b   1.000
_cell.length_c   1.000
_cell.angle_alpha   90.00
_cell.angle_beta   90.00
_cell.angle_gamma   90.00
#
_symmetry.space_group_name_H-M   'P 1'
#
loop_
_entity.id
_entity.type
_entity.pdbx_description
1 polymer ?
#
loop_
_entity_poly.entity_id
_entity_poly.type
_entity_poly.pdbx_seq_one_letter_code
_entity_poly.pdbx_strand_id
1 'polypeptide(L)'
;DRYIAFSDGVIRYSRDGVVFLNKKNKEKWIQPCQIQNPIVDVNEDVFAIADVGGNTIMIFQKSGLKGEIETTLPIEKISVSNQGIVSAILKNESTPQIISYDAVGNILVEHQVNLNSTGYPISLDMSADGENLMVSYLSTKNGTLKSMVAFYNFGKEGQEKTDNLIYTEDFEQTVVPDVFYMDASTSVAVGDKSFVIYEGTKSVKKKTEVKLNQEIRSEFHSDRYIGFILTNKDKSGYEVQLYDKTGKQIINREITGEYLSLIHI
;
A
#
# COMPACT_ATOMS: atom_id res chain seq x y z
N ASP A 1 9.83 6.76 -18.28
CA ASP A 1 9.09 7.68 -17.41
C ASP A 1 7.79 7.03 -16.96
N ARG A 2 7.45 7.23 -15.69
CA ARG A 2 6.16 6.86 -15.08
C ARG A 2 5.46 8.11 -14.57
N TYR A 3 4.15 8.04 -14.44
CA TYR A 3 3.33 9.17 -14.04
C TYR A 3 2.36 8.75 -12.93
N ILE A 4 2.14 9.64 -11.96
CA ILE A 4 1.16 9.45 -10.90
C ILE A 4 0.46 10.79 -10.59
N ALA A 5 -0.84 10.75 -10.36
CA ALA A 5 -1.60 11.94 -9.94
C ALA A 5 -1.11 12.39 -8.55
N PHE A 6 -0.90 13.69 -8.39
CA PHE A 6 -0.41 14.28 -7.16
C PHE A 6 -0.92 15.70 -7.00
N SER A 7 -1.58 15.97 -5.88
CA SER A 7 -2.16 17.28 -5.62
C SER A 7 -3.06 17.77 -6.77
N ASP A 8 -2.74 18.92 -7.34
CA ASP A 8 -3.42 19.51 -8.50
C ASP A 8 -2.67 19.30 -9.83
N GLY A 9 -1.83 18.28 -9.91
CA GLY A 9 -1.01 18.00 -11.08
C GLY A 9 -0.58 16.55 -11.17
N VAL A 10 0.62 16.33 -11.69
CA VAL A 10 1.19 15.01 -11.96
C VAL A 10 2.66 14.99 -11.56
N ILE A 11 3.06 13.95 -10.85
CA ILE A 11 4.48 13.59 -10.71
C ILE A 11 4.87 12.71 -11.89
N ARG A 12 5.92 13.11 -12.59
CA ARG A 12 6.68 12.27 -13.51
C ARG A 12 7.94 11.81 -12.81
N TYR A 13 8.20 10.53 -12.79
CA TYR A 13 9.40 9.97 -12.18
C TYR A 13 10.07 8.92 -13.08
N SER A 14 11.36 8.83 -12.93
CA SER A 14 12.23 7.89 -13.64
C SER A 14 13.40 7.48 -12.75
N ARG A 15 14.38 6.80 -13.34
CA ARG A 15 15.63 6.47 -12.63
C ARG A 15 16.49 7.70 -12.33
N ASP A 16 16.29 8.79 -13.08
CA ASP A 16 17.15 9.97 -13.05
C ASP A 16 16.55 11.13 -12.25
N GLY A 17 15.31 11.01 -11.83
CA GLY A 17 14.70 12.07 -11.03
C GLY A 17 13.17 12.08 -10.96
N VAL A 18 12.69 13.03 -10.21
CA VAL A 18 11.28 13.30 -9.94
C VAL A 18 10.95 14.72 -10.39
N VAL A 19 9.87 14.89 -11.12
CA VAL A 19 9.40 16.19 -11.65
C VAL A 19 7.93 16.39 -11.30
N PHE A 20 7.58 17.52 -10.75
CA PHE A 20 6.19 17.91 -10.57
C PHE A 20 5.72 18.83 -11.69
N LEU A 21 4.67 18.42 -12.37
CA LEU A 21 3.99 19.14 -13.43
C LEU A 21 2.61 19.59 -12.95
N ASN A 22 2.31 20.88 -13.07
CA ASN A 22 0.98 21.38 -12.72
C ASN A 22 -0.07 21.06 -13.79
N LYS A 23 -1.35 21.42 -13.54
CA LYS A 23 -2.47 21.23 -14.49
C LYS A 23 -2.24 21.82 -15.90
N LYS A 24 -1.33 22.79 -16.04
CA LYS A 24 -0.97 23.41 -17.32
C LYS A 24 0.26 22.76 -17.96
N ASN A 25 0.67 21.59 -17.47
CA ASN A 25 1.87 20.88 -17.90
C ASN A 25 3.16 21.70 -17.76
N LYS A 26 3.19 22.60 -16.79
CA LYS A 26 4.39 23.38 -16.46
C LYS A 26 5.12 22.73 -15.30
N GLU A 27 6.41 22.56 -15.49
CA GLU A 27 7.33 22.13 -14.43
C GLU A 27 7.33 23.14 -13.28
N LYS A 28 7.13 22.65 -12.09
CA LYS A 28 7.16 23.43 -10.85
C LYS A 28 8.47 23.25 -10.12
N TRP A 29 8.95 22.04 -10.08
CA TRP A 29 10.25 21.68 -9.56
C TRP A 29 10.72 20.36 -10.16
N ILE A 30 12.02 20.15 -10.11
CA ILE A 30 12.70 18.91 -10.46
C ILE A 30 13.68 18.55 -9.33
N GLN A 31 13.68 17.28 -8.96
CA GLN A 31 14.65 16.71 -8.02
C GLN A 31 15.42 15.61 -8.74
N PRO A 32 16.68 15.84 -9.11
CA PRO A 32 17.55 14.78 -9.61
C PRO A 32 17.80 13.73 -8.52
N CYS A 33 17.77 12.47 -8.90
CA CYS A 33 18.13 11.34 -8.05
C CYS A 33 18.54 10.15 -8.91
N GLN A 34 19.17 9.16 -8.30
CA GLN A 34 19.49 7.90 -8.98
C GLN A 34 18.75 6.77 -8.28
N ILE A 35 17.76 6.21 -8.95
CA ILE A 35 16.90 5.14 -8.43
C ILE A 35 16.86 4.02 -9.47
N GLN A 36 17.23 2.80 -9.08
CA GLN A 36 17.25 1.65 -9.99
C GLN A 36 15.85 1.05 -10.17
N ASN A 37 15.15 0.83 -9.06
CA ASN A 37 13.84 0.18 -9.01
C ASN A 37 12.87 1.04 -8.20
N PRO A 38 12.32 2.13 -8.79
CA PRO A 38 11.48 3.06 -8.06
C PRO A 38 10.18 2.44 -7.59
N ILE A 39 9.88 2.61 -6.31
CA ILE A 39 8.55 2.43 -5.72
C ILE A 39 8.07 3.76 -5.18
N VAL A 40 6.77 4.00 -5.31
CA VAL A 40 6.15 5.27 -4.94
C VAL A 40 4.88 5.04 -4.13
N ASP A 41 4.58 6.00 -3.28
CA ASP A 41 3.28 6.10 -2.62
C ASP A 41 2.83 7.56 -2.53
N VAL A 42 1.53 7.78 -2.59
CA VAL A 42 0.92 9.11 -2.52
C VAL A 42 -0.18 9.09 -1.48
N ASN A 43 -0.19 10.10 -0.63
CA ASN A 43 -1.31 10.36 0.26
C ASN A 43 -1.62 11.86 0.23
N GLU A 44 -2.77 12.22 -0.38
CA GLU A 44 -3.16 13.62 -0.59
C GLU A 44 -2.05 14.45 -1.28
N ASP A 45 -1.49 15.41 -0.57
CA ASP A 45 -0.45 16.32 -1.05
C ASP A 45 0.99 15.89 -0.64
N VAL A 46 1.16 14.62 -0.29
CA VAL A 46 2.47 14.04 0.04
C VAL A 46 2.78 12.88 -0.92
N PHE A 47 3.96 12.91 -1.48
CA PHE A 47 4.51 11.88 -2.37
C PHE A 47 5.80 11.35 -1.78
N ALA A 48 5.95 10.04 -1.74
CA ALA A 48 7.19 9.39 -1.35
C ALA A 48 7.72 8.49 -2.47
N ILE A 49 9.02 8.46 -2.65
CA ILE A 49 9.71 7.57 -3.58
C ILE A 49 10.91 6.93 -2.89
N ALA A 50 11.11 5.66 -3.16
CA ALA A 50 12.25 4.89 -2.69
C ALA A 50 12.78 3.96 -3.76
N ASP A 51 14.00 3.48 -3.57
CA ASP A 51 14.61 2.45 -4.40
C ASP A 51 14.46 1.08 -3.72
N VAL A 52 13.81 0.13 -4.40
CA VAL A 52 13.74 -1.25 -3.90
C VAL A 52 15.13 -1.86 -3.87
N GLY A 53 15.54 -2.33 -2.71
CA GLY A 53 16.89 -2.84 -2.46
C GLY A 53 17.92 -1.76 -2.10
N GLY A 54 17.54 -0.49 -2.20
CA GLY A 54 18.32 0.66 -1.70
C GLY A 54 17.94 1.04 -0.26
N ASN A 55 18.48 2.16 0.19
CA ASN A 55 18.34 2.63 1.57
C ASN A 55 17.75 4.04 1.70
N THR A 56 17.42 4.70 0.59
CA THR A 56 16.97 6.10 0.61
C THR A 56 15.50 6.20 0.29
N ILE A 57 14.77 6.99 1.09
CA ILE A 57 13.38 7.40 0.83
C ILE A 57 13.34 8.92 0.75
N MET A 58 12.82 9.46 -0.34
CA MET A 58 12.58 10.90 -0.48
C MET A 58 11.10 11.21 -0.36
N ILE A 59 10.78 12.26 0.40
CA ILE A 59 9.43 12.70 0.67
C ILE A 59 9.23 14.09 0.11
N PHE A 60 8.17 14.26 -0.65
CA PHE A 60 7.83 15.50 -1.34
C PHE A 60 6.48 16.03 -0.91
N GLN A 61 6.39 17.35 -0.88
CA GLN A 61 5.14 18.11 -0.86
C GLN A 61 4.97 18.85 -2.20
N LYS A 62 3.85 19.53 -2.37
CA LYS A 62 3.62 20.37 -3.56
C LYS A 62 4.72 21.41 -3.79
N SER A 63 5.36 21.89 -2.73
CA SER A 63 6.47 22.86 -2.77
C SER A 63 7.84 22.27 -3.12
N GLY A 64 7.98 20.94 -3.17
CA GLY A 64 9.24 20.23 -3.44
C GLY A 64 9.63 19.24 -2.35
N LEU A 65 10.92 18.92 -2.28
CA LEU A 65 11.47 17.98 -1.30
C LEU A 65 11.19 18.45 0.14
N LYS A 66 10.52 17.59 0.90
CA LYS A 66 10.23 17.80 2.34
C LYS A 66 11.32 17.20 3.22
N GLY A 67 11.84 16.06 2.85
CA GLY A 67 12.86 15.37 3.62
C GLY A 67 13.36 14.10 2.94
N GLU A 68 14.39 13.54 3.52
CA GLU A 68 15.06 12.33 3.06
C GLU A 68 15.34 11.43 4.25
N ILE A 69 15.11 10.14 4.07
CA ILE A 69 15.29 9.12 5.11
C ILE A 69 16.33 8.12 4.61
N GLU A 70 17.34 7.86 5.43
CA GLU A 70 18.29 6.76 5.25
C GLU A 70 17.94 5.58 6.15
N THR A 71 17.68 4.43 5.55
CA THR A 71 17.34 3.19 6.26
C THR A 71 18.60 2.35 6.51
N THR A 72 18.59 1.58 7.59
CA THR A 72 19.71 0.68 7.94
C THR A 72 19.72 -0.62 7.14
N LEU A 73 18.57 -1.03 6.64
CA LEU A 73 18.39 -2.24 5.84
C LEU A 73 17.72 -1.88 4.50
N PRO A 74 17.89 -2.72 3.47
CA PRO A 74 17.30 -2.47 2.16
C PRO A 74 15.77 -2.38 2.20
N ILE A 75 15.22 -1.44 1.43
CA ILE A 75 13.79 -1.15 1.37
C ILE A 75 13.10 -2.14 0.43
N GLU A 76 11.95 -2.68 0.84
CA GLU A 76 11.07 -3.49 -0.01
C GLU A 76 9.75 -2.82 -0.35
N LYS A 77 9.14 -2.16 0.63
CA LYS A 77 7.84 -1.47 0.51
C LYS A 77 7.84 -0.19 1.31
N ILE A 78 7.03 0.77 0.89
CA ILE A 78 6.78 2.01 1.63
C ILE A 78 5.30 2.35 1.62
N SER A 79 4.86 3.06 2.63
CA SER A 79 3.58 3.77 2.67
C SER A 79 3.75 5.10 3.38
N VAL A 80 3.11 6.16 2.88
CA VAL A 80 3.23 7.52 3.40
C VAL A 80 1.89 8.04 3.92
N SER A 81 1.92 8.79 5.03
CA SER A 81 0.77 9.54 5.54
C SER A 81 0.70 10.93 4.89
N ASN A 82 -0.43 11.63 5.07
CA ASN A 82 -0.58 13.01 4.59
C ASN A 82 0.27 14.03 5.38
N GLN A 83 0.89 13.60 6.48
CA GLN A 83 1.81 14.40 7.30
C GLN A 83 3.29 14.15 6.95
N GLY A 84 3.56 13.18 6.07
CA GLY A 84 4.92 12.81 5.69
C GLY A 84 5.56 11.76 6.59
N ILE A 85 4.80 11.07 7.43
CA ILE A 85 5.26 9.86 8.12
C ILE A 85 5.36 8.74 7.09
N VAL A 86 6.45 7.99 7.10
CA VAL A 86 6.66 6.85 6.21
C VAL A 86 6.83 5.58 7.03
N SER A 87 6.04 4.56 6.72
CA SER A 87 6.29 3.19 7.17
C SER A 87 6.94 2.39 6.05
N ALA A 88 7.97 1.65 6.37
CA ALA A 88 8.73 0.85 5.42
C ALA A 88 8.87 -0.60 5.88
N ILE A 89 8.76 -1.54 4.94
CA ILE A 89 9.24 -2.91 5.12
C ILE A 89 10.70 -2.92 4.68
N LEU A 90 11.58 -3.29 5.61
CA LEU A 90 13.01 -3.41 5.40
C LEU A 90 13.42 -4.88 5.35
N LYS A 91 14.18 -5.23 4.33
CA LYS A 91 14.57 -6.60 4.04
C LYS A 91 15.62 -7.11 5.00
N ASN A 92 15.34 -8.26 5.61
CA ASN A 92 16.31 -9.11 6.27
C ASN A 92 15.77 -10.55 6.21
N GLU A 93 16.61 -11.53 5.85
CA GLU A 93 16.17 -12.91 5.65
C GLU A 93 15.64 -13.56 6.93
N SER A 94 16.21 -13.21 8.09
CA SER A 94 15.85 -13.80 9.37
C SER A 94 14.99 -12.91 10.25
N THR A 95 15.13 -11.60 10.13
CA THR A 95 14.48 -10.61 10.99
C THR A 95 14.09 -9.37 10.19
N PRO A 96 13.14 -9.45 9.26
CA PRO A 96 12.66 -8.27 8.57
C PRO A 96 12.13 -7.25 9.58
N GLN A 97 12.17 -5.97 9.22
CA GLN A 97 11.74 -4.89 10.10
C GLN A 97 10.63 -4.10 9.42
N ILE A 98 9.71 -3.59 10.23
CA ILE A 98 8.76 -2.56 9.84
C ILE A 98 9.09 -1.34 10.69
N ILE A 99 9.52 -0.27 10.06
CA ILE A 99 9.92 0.95 10.75
C ILE A 99 9.11 2.12 10.22
N SER A 100 8.60 2.94 11.13
CA SER A 100 7.94 4.21 10.80
C SER A 100 8.84 5.37 11.17
N TYR A 101 9.02 6.28 10.21
CA TYR A 101 9.88 7.46 10.32
C TYR A 101 9.06 8.73 10.19
N ASP A 102 9.51 9.81 10.81
CA ASP A 102 9.09 11.14 10.40
C ASP A 102 9.78 11.56 9.08
N ALA A 103 9.38 12.70 8.52
CA ALA A 103 9.87 13.16 7.22
C ALA A 103 11.37 13.50 7.17
N VAL A 104 12.03 13.59 8.32
CA VAL A 104 13.48 13.90 8.43
C VAL A 104 14.30 12.69 8.89
N GLY A 105 13.69 11.52 9.01
CA GLY A 105 14.35 10.26 9.27
C GLY A 105 14.46 9.86 10.76
N ASN A 106 13.78 10.56 11.67
CA ASN A 106 13.66 10.09 13.03
C ASN A 106 12.74 8.88 13.12
N ILE A 107 13.18 7.83 13.82
CA ILE A 107 12.38 6.63 14.05
C ILE A 107 11.27 6.94 15.06
N LEU A 108 10.02 6.73 14.65
CA LEU A 108 8.83 6.87 15.50
C LEU A 108 8.41 5.54 16.10
N VAL A 109 8.45 4.47 15.31
CA VAL A 109 8.10 3.11 15.71
C VAL A 109 9.05 2.14 15.01
N GLU A 110 9.57 1.18 15.76
CA GLU A 110 10.38 0.09 15.26
C GLU A 110 9.75 -1.24 15.65
N HIS A 111 9.49 -2.09 14.68
CA HIS A 111 8.92 -3.41 14.87
C HIS A 111 9.78 -4.47 14.18
N GLN A 112 10.40 -5.34 14.97
CA GLN A 112 11.09 -6.52 14.47
C GLN A 112 10.09 -7.64 14.23
N VAL A 113 10.04 -8.14 13.01
CA VAL A 113 9.09 -9.19 12.62
C VAL A 113 9.59 -10.56 13.09
N ASN A 114 8.74 -11.27 13.81
CA ASN A 114 8.99 -12.66 14.17
C ASN A 114 8.36 -13.57 13.13
N LEU A 115 9.19 -14.12 12.23
CA LEU A 115 8.75 -14.98 11.13
C LEU A 115 7.95 -16.21 11.58
N ASN A 116 8.24 -16.74 12.77
CA ASN A 116 7.53 -17.92 13.28
C ASN A 116 6.10 -17.61 13.73
N SER A 117 5.85 -16.41 14.17
CA SER A 117 4.52 -15.99 14.66
C SER A 117 3.66 -15.34 13.58
N THR A 118 4.24 -14.49 12.75
CA THR A 118 3.50 -13.71 11.75
C THR A 118 3.72 -14.18 10.32
N GLY A 119 4.91 -14.65 9.99
CA GLY A 119 5.39 -14.80 8.63
C GLY A 119 6.12 -13.56 8.14
N TYR A 120 6.44 -13.53 6.85
CA TYR A 120 7.16 -12.45 6.19
C TYR A 120 6.19 -11.33 5.77
N PRO A 121 6.48 -10.04 6.06
CA PRO A 121 5.62 -8.94 5.64
C PRO A 121 5.75 -8.71 4.14
N ILE A 122 4.63 -8.69 3.42
CA ILE A 122 4.61 -8.58 1.95
C ILE A 122 3.89 -7.32 1.44
N SER A 123 3.03 -6.71 2.24
CA SER A 123 2.33 -5.49 1.92
C SER A 123 2.02 -4.70 3.18
N LEU A 124 1.97 -3.38 3.06
CA LEU A 124 1.53 -2.50 4.14
C LEU A 124 0.85 -1.27 3.55
N ASP A 125 -0.01 -0.66 4.35
CA ASP A 125 -0.55 0.66 4.07
C ASP A 125 -0.84 1.41 5.37
N MET A 126 -0.57 2.70 5.37
CA MET A 126 -0.78 3.61 6.49
C MET A 126 -2.03 4.44 6.25
N SER A 127 -2.84 4.66 7.29
CA SER A 127 -3.93 5.62 7.22
C SER A 127 -3.40 7.03 6.97
N ALA A 128 -4.25 7.90 6.38
CA ALA A 128 -3.85 9.24 5.99
C ALA A 128 -3.28 10.08 7.15
N ASP A 129 -3.81 9.90 8.35
CA ASP A 129 -3.34 10.57 9.57
C ASP A 129 -2.07 9.96 10.19
N GLY A 130 -1.61 8.81 9.69
CA GLY A 130 -0.44 8.09 10.19
C GLY A 130 -0.66 7.35 11.52
N GLU A 131 -1.88 7.31 12.06
CA GLU A 131 -2.15 6.64 13.34
C GLU A 131 -2.35 5.12 13.19
N ASN A 132 -2.78 4.65 12.03
CA ASN A 132 -3.04 3.24 11.79
C ASN A 132 -2.15 2.69 10.69
N LEU A 133 -1.71 1.45 10.87
CA LEU A 133 -0.94 0.69 9.90
C LEU A 133 -1.56 -0.68 9.71
N MET A 134 -1.79 -1.07 8.47
CA MET A 134 -2.25 -2.39 8.06
C MET A 134 -1.09 -3.13 7.39
N VAL A 135 -0.84 -4.37 7.79
CA VAL A 135 0.25 -5.19 7.24
C VAL A 135 -0.28 -6.57 6.88
N SER A 136 0.08 -7.05 5.71
CA SER A 136 -0.13 -8.45 5.31
C SER A 136 1.18 -9.23 5.45
N TYR A 137 1.11 -10.37 6.12
CA TYR A 137 2.21 -11.31 6.29
C TYR A 137 1.90 -12.61 5.56
N LEU A 138 2.93 -13.23 5.01
CA LEU A 138 2.85 -14.52 4.35
C LEU A 138 3.74 -15.54 5.07
N SER A 139 3.19 -16.70 5.38
CA SER A 139 3.91 -17.82 5.95
C SER A 139 3.58 -19.12 5.23
N THR A 140 4.47 -20.12 5.39
CA THR A 140 4.21 -21.50 5.01
C THR A 140 4.29 -22.36 6.25
N LYS A 141 3.22 -23.07 6.55
CA LYS A 141 3.17 -24.03 7.64
C LYS A 141 2.80 -25.40 7.08
N ASN A 142 3.67 -26.41 7.29
CA ASN A 142 3.45 -27.77 6.77
C ASN A 142 3.18 -27.80 5.25
N GLY A 143 3.85 -26.95 4.49
CA GLY A 143 3.69 -26.85 3.04
C GLY A 143 2.43 -26.11 2.58
N THR A 144 1.64 -25.57 3.51
CA THR A 144 0.44 -24.79 3.18
C THR A 144 0.71 -23.29 3.35
N LEU A 145 0.31 -22.51 2.36
CA LEU A 145 0.38 -21.03 2.41
C LEU A 145 -0.70 -20.49 3.37
N LYS A 146 -0.31 -19.50 4.13
CA LYS A 146 -1.20 -18.77 5.02
C LYS A 146 -0.82 -17.30 5.00
N SER A 147 -1.80 -16.43 4.90
CA SER A 147 -1.62 -14.99 5.16
C SER A 147 -2.25 -14.59 6.48
N MET A 148 -1.65 -13.60 7.13
CA MET A 148 -2.23 -12.92 8.28
C MET A 148 -2.25 -11.43 7.99
N VAL A 149 -3.39 -10.80 8.16
CA VAL A 149 -3.53 -9.34 8.11
C VAL A 149 -3.57 -8.81 9.52
N ALA A 150 -2.68 -7.88 9.84
CA ALA A 150 -2.57 -7.27 11.15
C ALA A 150 -2.82 -5.77 11.08
N PHE A 151 -3.48 -5.24 12.11
CA PHE A 151 -3.76 -3.82 12.26
C PHE A 151 -3.06 -3.30 13.51
N TYR A 152 -2.30 -2.24 13.33
CA TYR A 152 -1.57 -1.55 14.38
C TYR A 152 -2.15 -0.15 14.56
N ASN A 153 -2.21 0.31 15.80
CA ASN A 153 -2.61 1.67 16.12
C ASN A 153 -1.53 2.33 16.98
N PHE A 154 -1.03 3.48 16.53
CA PHE A 154 0.03 4.23 17.21
C PHE A 154 -0.53 5.35 18.10
N GLY A 155 -1.85 5.52 18.11
CA GLY A 155 -2.55 6.39 19.03
C GLY A 155 -2.67 5.79 20.44
N LYS A 156 -3.46 6.45 21.26
CA LYS A 156 -3.63 6.09 22.69
C LYS A 156 -4.07 4.64 22.91
N GLU A 157 -5.00 4.16 22.10
CA GLU A 157 -5.53 2.79 22.22
C GLU A 157 -4.48 1.72 21.93
N GLY A 158 -3.65 1.96 20.92
CA GLY A 158 -2.59 1.03 20.56
C GLY A 158 -1.42 1.04 21.54
N GLN A 159 -1.12 2.19 22.15
CA GLN A 159 -0.07 2.30 23.17
C GLN A 159 -0.31 1.44 24.41
N GLU A 160 -1.57 1.09 24.69
CA GLU A 160 -1.96 0.20 25.77
C GLU A 160 -1.86 -1.29 25.38
N LYS A 161 -1.54 -1.61 24.13
CA LYS A 161 -1.45 -2.97 23.58
C LYS A 161 0.00 -3.38 23.34
N THR A 162 0.25 -4.67 23.41
CA THR A 162 1.55 -5.23 23.03
C THR A 162 1.82 -4.97 21.54
N ASP A 163 2.95 -4.37 21.24
CA ASP A 163 3.39 -4.04 19.89
C ASP A 163 2.39 -3.17 19.09
N ASN A 164 1.54 -2.40 19.77
CA ASN A 164 0.47 -1.60 19.15
C ASN A 164 -0.57 -2.39 18.35
N LEU A 165 -0.58 -3.71 18.48
CA LEU A 165 -1.45 -4.61 17.73
C LEU A 165 -2.88 -4.57 18.25
N ILE A 166 -3.84 -4.18 17.40
CA ILE A 166 -5.27 -4.05 17.80
C ILE A 166 -6.18 -5.11 17.19
N TYR A 167 -5.79 -5.71 16.05
CA TYR A 167 -6.61 -6.73 15.37
C TYR A 167 -5.77 -7.57 14.43
N THR A 168 -6.11 -8.85 14.30
CA THR A 168 -5.55 -9.75 13.28
C THR A 168 -6.65 -10.60 12.65
N GLU A 169 -6.47 -10.95 11.38
CA GLU A 169 -7.26 -11.96 10.69
C GLU A 169 -6.36 -12.92 9.93
N ASP A 170 -6.61 -14.20 10.09
CA ASP A 170 -5.90 -15.28 9.39
C ASP A 170 -6.65 -15.68 8.12
N PHE A 171 -5.90 -15.90 7.03
CA PHE A 171 -6.37 -16.36 5.74
C PHE A 171 -5.69 -17.67 5.40
N GLU A 172 -6.39 -18.77 5.60
CA GLU A 172 -5.87 -20.11 5.34
C GLU A 172 -5.86 -20.39 3.83
N GLN A 173 -4.77 -20.99 3.34
CA GLN A 173 -4.58 -21.36 1.92
C GLN A 173 -4.78 -20.20 0.95
N THR A 174 -4.48 -18.98 1.40
CA THR A 174 -4.71 -17.73 0.65
C THR A 174 -3.50 -16.82 0.79
N VAL A 175 -3.08 -16.24 -0.32
CA VAL A 175 -2.14 -15.12 -0.33
C VAL A 175 -2.93 -13.82 -0.35
N VAL A 176 -2.56 -12.88 0.52
CA VAL A 176 -3.09 -11.51 0.53
C VAL A 176 -1.97 -10.56 0.09
N PRO A 177 -1.80 -10.35 -1.22
CA PRO A 177 -0.68 -9.59 -1.75
C PRO A 177 -0.81 -8.08 -1.55
N ASP A 178 -2.00 -7.59 -1.26
CA ASP A 178 -2.25 -6.16 -1.17
C ASP A 178 -3.24 -5.79 -0.05
N VAL A 179 -2.92 -4.69 0.63
CA VAL A 179 -3.75 -4.09 1.67
C VAL A 179 -3.74 -2.57 1.50
N PHE A 180 -4.87 -1.91 1.75
CA PHE A 180 -4.93 -0.45 1.66
C PHE A 180 -6.06 0.16 2.50
N TYR A 181 -5.89 1.41 2.86
CA TYR A 181 -6.93 2.27 3.43
C TYR A 181 -7.63 3.03 2.30
N MET A 182 -8.97 3.02 2.31
CA MET A 182 -9.78 3.87 1.43
C MET A 182 -10.01 5.24 2.05
N ASP A 183 -10.20 5.25 3.36
CA ASP A 183 -10.33 6.43 4.21
C ASP A 183 -9.90 6.10 5.65
N ALA A 184 -10.07 7.03 6.58
CA ALA A 184 -9.65 6.85 7.98
C ALA A 184 -10.28 5.63 8.67
N SER A 185 -11.46 5.17 8.23
CA SER A 185 -12.23 4.11 8.91
C SER A 185 -12.49 2.88 8.04
N THR A 186 -12.14 2.91 6.76
CA THR A 186 -12.38 1.81 5.82
C THR A 186 -11.07 1.32 5.24
N SER A 187 -10.80 0.04 5.38
CA SER A 187 -9.61 -0.62 4.85
C SER A 187 -9.95 -1.93 4.16
N VAL A 188 -9.06 -2.39 3.29
CA VAL A 188 -9.30 -3.53 2.41
C VAL A 188 -8.09 -4.44 2.39
N ALA A 189 -8.32 -5.74 2.46
CA ALA A 189 -7.35 -6.78 2.15
C ALA A 189 -7.78 -7.49 0.88
N VAL A 190 -6.88 -7.59 -0.09
CA VAL A 190 -7.13 -8.25 -1.38
C VAL A 190 -6.39 -9.55 -1.42
N GLY A 191 -7.14 -10.66 -1.45
CA GLY A 191 -6.63 -12.00 -1.63
C GLY A 191 -6.62 -12.41 -3.11
N ASP A 192 -6.24 -13.65 -3.36
CA ASP A 192 -6.22 -14.22 -4.71
C ASP A 192 -7.63 -14.50 -5.28
N LYS A 193 -8.63 -14.71 -4.40
CA LYS A 193 -10.01 -15.08 -4.77
C LYS A 193 -11.08 -14.32 -4.01
N SER A 194 -10.70 -13.39 -3.17
CA SER A 194 -11.65 -12.57 -2.42
C SER A 194 -11.00 -11.26 -1.98
N PHE A 195 -11.82 -10.30 -1.64
CA PHE A 195 -11.37 -9.15 -0.87
C PHE A 195 -12.26 -8.96 0.36
N VAL A 196 -11.66 -8.43 1.41
CA VAL A 196 -12.32 -8.18 2.70
C VAL A 196 -12.30 -6.69 2.98
N ILE A 197 -13.45 -6.15 3.36
CA ILE A 197 -13.59 -4.78 3.82
C ILE A 197 -13.68 -4.77 5.33
N TYR A 198 -12.85 -3.95 5.95
CA TYR A 198 -12.84 -3.70 7.39
C TYR A 198 -13.33 -2.29 7.70
N GLU A 199 -13.87 -2.13 8.88
CA GLU A 199 -14.36 -0.85 9.40
C GLU A 199 -13.80 -0.60 10.79
N GLY A 200 -13.41 0.65 11.05
CA GLY A 200 -12.93 1.13 12.35
C GLY A 200 -11.48 1.60 12.34
N THR A 201 -11.15 2.48 13.28
CA THR A 201 -9.81 3.05 13.49
C THR A 201 -9.17 2.52 14.76
N LYS A 202 -9.89 2.58 15.87
CA LYS A 202 -9.44 2.18 17.22
C LYS A 202 -9.85 0.74 17.55
N SER A 203 -10.94 0.29 16.93
CA SER A 203 -11.47 -1.07 17.02
C SER A 203 -11.85 -1.49 15.61
N VAL A 204 -11.14 -2.45 15.07
CA VAL A 204 -11.33 -2.94 13.70
C VAL A 204 -12.34 -4.08 13.71
N LYS A 205 -13.25 -4.07 12.73
CA LYS A 205 -14.24 -5.13 12.51
C LYS A 205 -14.24 -5.51 11.03
N LYS A 206 -14.36 -6.80 10.76
CA LYS A 206 -14.69 -7.29 9.42
C LYS A 206 -16.12 -6.89 9.08
N LYS A 207 -16.27 -6.12 8.01
CA LYS A 207 -17.58 -5.66 7.54
C LYS A 207 -18.19 -6.65 6.56
N THR A 208 -17.43 -7.03 5.55
CA THR A 208 -17.86 -7.98 4.53
C THR A 208 -16.69 -8.62 3.82
N GLU A 209 -16.93 -9.78 3.24
CA GLU A 209 -16.03 -10.47 2.32
C GLU A 209 -16.76 -10.70 1.01
N VAL A 210 -16.12 -10.33 -0.09
CA VAL A 210 -16.63 -10.53 -1.44
C VAL A 210 -15.75 -11.56 -2.14
N LYS A 211 -16.36 -12.67 -2.56
CA LYS A 211 -15.66 -13.71 -3.33
C LYS A 211 -15.57 -13.30 -4.79
N LEU A 212 -14.39 -13.50 -5.36
CA LEU A 212 -14.11 -13.30 -6.78
C LEU A 212 -13.91 -14.68 -7.42
N ASN A 213 -14.56 -14.90 -8.54
CA ASN A 213 -14.55 -16.20 -9.22
C ASN A 213 -13.50 -16.28 -10.36
N GLN A 214 -12.74 -15.20 -10.53
CA GLN A 214 -11.78 -15.02 -11.62
C GLN A 214 -10.44 -14.55 -11.06
N GLU A 215 -9.39 -14.78 -11.84
CA GLU A 215 -8.05 -14.33 -11.49
C GLU A 215 -7.94 -12.80 -11.55
N ILE A 216 -7.44 -12.19 -10.49
CA ILE A 216 -7.15 -10.76 -10.43
C ILE A 216 -5.86 -10.48 -11.20
N ARG A 217 -5.95 -9.59 -12.19
CA ARG A 217 -4.80 -9.12 -12.97
C ARG A 217 -4.26 -7.81 -12.43
N SER A 218 -5.13 -6.93 -11.97
CA SER A 218 -4.73 -5.74 -11.23
C SER A 218 -5.88 -5.24 -10.36
N GLU A 219 -5.51 -4.47 -9.36
CA GLU A 219 -6.38 -3.78 -8.43
C GLU A 219 -6.15 -2.27 -8.55
N PHE A 220 -7.19 -1.49 -8.37
CA PHE A 220 -7.16 -0.04 -8.24
C PHE A 220 -8.24 0.43 -7.28
N HIS A 221 -8.01 1.53 -6.61
CA HIS A 221 -8.98 2.05 -5.65
C HIS A 221 -8.95 3.57 -5.54
N SER A 222 -10.00 4.10 -4.97
CA SER A 222 -10.13 5.48 -4.53
C SER A 222 -10.72 5.51 -3.13
N ASP A 223 -11.04 6.70 -2.64
CA ASP A 223 -11.78 6.88 -1.39
C ASP A 223 -13.23 6.35 -1.43
N ARG A 224 -13.75 5.99 -2.61
CA ARG A 224 -15.13 5.58 -2.83
C ARG A 224 -15.30 4.17 -3.38
N TYR A 225 -14.37 3.72 -4.21
CA TYR A 225 -14.51 2.50 -4.98
C TYR A 225 -13.29 1.61 -4.91
N ILE A 226 -13.55 0.31 -5.01
CA ILE A 226 -12.54 -0.74 -5.18
C ILE A 226 -12.78 -1.34 -6.55
N GLY A 227 -11.77 -1.36 -7.40
CA GLY A 227 -11.85 -1.88 -8.76
C GLY A 227 -10.86 -2.99 -9.03
N PHE A 228 -11.28 -3.92 -9.89
CA PHE A 228 -10.44 -5.02 -10.33
C PHE A 228 -10.49 -5.16 -11.85
N ILE A 229 -9.34 -5.45 -12.44
CA ILE A 229 -9.24 -6.09 -13.73
C ILE A 229 -9.08 -7.58 -13.49
N LEU A 230 -10.01 -8.35 -14.00
CA LEU A 230 -10.04 -9.80 -13.87
C LEU A 230 -9.85 -10.46 -15.23
N THR A 231 -9.26 -11.64 -15.26
CA THR A 231 -9.33 -12.50 -16.44
C THR A 231 -10.77 -12.96 -16.59
N ASN A 232 -11.38 -12.82 -17.78
CA ASN A 232 -12.75 -13.29 -17.95
C ASN A 232 -12.85 -14.83 -17.90
N LYS A 233 -14.07 -15.37 -17.75
CA LYS A 233 -14.30 -16.80 -17.47
C LYS A 233 -13.77 -17.73 -18.56
N ASP A 234 -13.81 -17.32 -19.81
CA ASP A 234 -13.32 -18.09 -20.95
C ASP A 234 -11.83 -17.85 -21.26
N LYS A 235 -11.17 -16.98 -20.47
CA LYS A 235 -9.78 -16.56 -20.62
C LYS A 235 -9.46 -15.86 -21.94
N SER A 236 -10.48 -15.39 -22.67
CA SER A 236 -10.33 -14.72 -23.97
C SER A 236 -10.14 -13.21 -23.86
N GLY A 237 -10.25 -12.64 -22.68
CA GLY A 237 -10.13 -11.19 -22.42
C GLY A 237 -10.20 -10.87 -20.95
N TYR A 238 -10.58 -9.65 -20.66
CA TYR A 238 -10.63 -9.12 -19.32
C TYR A 238 -12.00 -8.58 -18.96
N GLU A 239 -12.23 -8.46 -17.68
CA GLU A 239 -13.45 -7.94 -17.08
C GLU A 239 -13.08 -6.86 -16.05
N VAL A 240 -13.77 -5.72 -16.08
CA VAL A 240 -13.68 -4.69 -15.05
C VAL A 240 -14.83 -4.87 -14.08
N GLN A 241 -14.51 -5.02 -12.81
CA GLN A 241 -15.48 -5.00 -11.73
C GLN A 241 -15.18 -3.85 -10.77
N LEU A 242 -16.21 -3.10 -10.41
CA LEU A 242 -16.14 -1.99 -9.47
C LEU A 242 -17.11 -2.22 -8.33
N TYR A 243 -16.64 -2.02 -7.11
CA TYR A 243 -17.38 -2.18 -5.87
C TYR A 243 -17.38 -0.91 -5.05
N ASP A 244 -18.45 -0.65 -4.31
CA ASP A 244 -18.47 0.41 -3.30
C ASP A 244 -17.89 -0.07 -1.95
N LYS A 245 -17.81 0.83 -0.98
CA LYS A 245 -17.32 0.54 0.39
C LYS A 245 -18.16 -0.47 1.17
N THR A 246 -19.34 -0.82 0.69
CA THR A 246 -20.20 -1.85 1.30
C THR A 246 -19.99 -3.23 0.70
N GLY A 247 -19.14 -3.34 -0.32
CA GLY A 247 -18.92 -4.57 -1.08
C GLY A 247 -19.98 -4.83 -2.15
N LYS A 248 -20.84 -3.84 -2.44
CA LYS A 248 -21.81 -3.93 -3.52
C LYS A 248 -21.14 -3.68 -4.85
N GLN A 249 -21.34 -4.59 -5.79
CA GLN A 249 -20.88 -4.42 -7.17
C GLN A 249 -21.67 -3.31 -7.88
N ILE A 250 -20.94 -2.34 -8.42
CA ILE A 250 -21.50 -1.18 -9.14
C ILE A 250 -21.35 -1.37 -10.64
N ILE A 251 -20.22 -1.92 -11.10
CA ILE A 251 -19.93 -2.15 -12.50
C ILE A 251 -19.39 -3.57 -12.66
N ASN A 252 -19.83 -4.21 -13.73
CA ASN A 252 -19.25 -5.43 -14.26
C ASN A 252 -19.31 -5.35 -15.78
N ARG A 253 -18.15 -5.20 -16.45
CA ARG A 253 -18.07 -5.07 -17.90
C ARG A 253 -16.87 -5.80 -18.47
N GLU A 254 -17.09 -6.49 -19.58
CA GLU A 254 -16.03 -7.04 -20.40
C GLU A 254 -15.24 -5.92 -21.10
N ILE A 255 -13.93 -6.11 -21.19
CA ILE A 255 -13.02 -5.26 -21.94
C ILE A 255 -12.55 -6.05 -23.15
N THR A 256 -12.79 -5.49 -24.35
CA THR A 256 -12.25 -5.99 -25.61
C THR A 256 -10.98 -5.21 -25.96
N GLY A 257 -9.84 -5.89 -26.11
CA GLY A 257 -8.57 -5.28 -26.48
C GLY A 257 -7.42 -5.78 -25.59
N GLU A 258 -6.22 -5.35 -25.92
CA GLU A 258 -5.03 -5.62 -25.12
C GLU A 258 -5.02 -4.72 -23.87
N TYR A 259 -4.94 -5.35 -22.71
CA TYR A 259 -4.75 -4.66 -21.45
C TYR A 259 -3.24 -4.57 -21.13
N LEU A 260 -2.71 -3.38 -21.07
CA LEU A 260 -1.30 -3.13 -20.74
C LEU A 260 -1.07 -2.75 -19.29
N SER A 261 -1.84 -1.81 -18.78
CA SER A 261 -1.85 -1.43 -17.35
C SER A 261 -2.98 -0.44 -17.04
N LEU A 262 -3.31 -0.28 -15.76
CA LEU A 262 -4.10 0.85 -15.27
C LEU A 262 -3.17 1.92 -14.72
N ILE A 263 -3.47 3.18 -15.03
CA ILE A 263 -2.89 4.32 -14.37
C ILE A 263 -3.76 4.62 -13.16
N HIS A 264 -3.18 4.70 -11.98
CA HIS A 264 -3.91 5.16 -10.80
C HIS A 264 -4.40 6.59 -11.04
N ILE A 265 -5.68 6.78 -10.98
CA ILE A 265 -6.35 8.08 -11.14
C ILE A 265 -6.73 8.62 -9.76
#